data_c167dc0e8c7d489ac8c03d7f13cb9677
#
_entry.id   c167dc0e8c7d489ac8c03d7f13cb9677
#
_cell.length_a   1.000
_cell.length_b   1.000
_cell.length_c   1.000
_cell.angle_alpha   90.00
_cell.angle_beta   90.00
_cell.angle_gamma   90.00
#
_symmetry.space_group_name_H-M   'P 1'
#
loop_
_entity.id
_entity.type
_entity.pdbx_description
1 polymer ?
#
loop_
_entity_poly.entity_id
_entity_poly.type
_entity_poly.pdbx_seq_one_letter_code
_entity_poly.pdbx_strand_id
1 'polypeptide(L)'
;MKNIPNHVVLFPDGNRRWAKKRGLPGLRGHQKGHEKFKDFLSWCQKRGVKIITVFGFSTENWKRSKKEVNYLMRLFLNGLKKKKEIDKFQKSGVKVKIIGQKKKLPKPLQKVISSVEKLTSQNKNFQLNLAVSYGGRWDILQAVKKIVQKKIPSGKITEDLLNSFLSTAGLPAPDLVIRAGGERRFSNFLLWQAAYSELYFSPKLWPDFTEKDLDKALKDYNQRQRRFGGDHKRT
;
A
#
# COMPACT_ATOMS: atom_id res chain seq x y z
N MET A 1 -20.90 3.38 10.87
CA MET A 1 -20.35 4.58 10.22
C MET A 1 -21.06 4.75 8.89
N LYS A 2 -21.57 5.95 8.59
CA LYS A 2 -22.31 6.21 7.32
C LYS A 2 -21.37 6.26 6.09
N ASN A 3 -20.09 6.61 6.27
CA ASN A 3 -19.14 6.80 5.19
C ASN A 3 -17.83 6.03 5.52
N ILE A 4 -17.58 4.94 4.80
CA ILE A 4 -16.41 4.08 4.96
C ILE A 4 -15.52 4.26 3.72
N PRO A 5 -14.19 4.49 3.88
CA PRO A 5 -13.31 4.60 2.73
C PRO A 5 -13.27 3.28 1.95
N ASN A 6 -13.47 3.36 0.64
CA ASN A 6 -13.38 2.19 -0.25
C ASN A 6 -11.93 1.73 -0.40
N HIS A 7 -10.98 2.68 -0.56
CA HIS A 7 -9.57 2.43 -0.76
C HIS A 7 -8.73 3.12 0.32
N VAL A 8 -8.08 2.32 1.17
CA VAL A 8 -7.17 2.77 2.22
C VAL A 8 -5.73 2.53 1.82
N VAL A 9 -4.88 3.55 2.00
CA VAL A 9 -3.42 3.46 1.85
C VAL A 9 -2.78 3.39 3.23
N LEU A 10 -1.84 2.48 3.42
CA LEU A 10 -1.13 2.29 4.68
C LEU A 10 0.38 2.51 4.54
N PHE A 11 0.91 3.37 5.41
CA PHE A 11 2.34 3.48 5.71
C PHE A 11 2.64 2.79 7.06
N PRO A 12 3.14 1.55 7.07
CA PRO A 12 3.49 0.82 8.30
C PRO A 12 4.86 1.28 8.83
N ASP A 13 4.94 2.55 9.26
CA ASP A 13 6.21 3.18 9.65
C ASP A 13 6.52 3.00 11.15
N GLY A 14 7.82 3.07 11.48
CA GLY A 14 8.29 3.01 12.85
C GLY A 14 8.81 1.65 13.32
N ASN A 15 8.86 0.61 12.47
CA ASN A 15 9.33 -0.73 12.83
C ASN A 15 10.70 -0.74 13.50
N ARG A 16 11.69 -0.05 12.92
CA ARG A 16 13.07 0.03 13.48
C ARG A 16 13.09 0.81 14.79
N ARG A 17 12.36 1.92 14.87
CA ARG A 17 12.25 2.75 16.09
C ARG A 17 11.61 1.96 17.23
N TRP A 18 10.60 1.15 16.91
CA TRP A 18 9.95 0.26 17.85
C TRP A 18 10.93 -0.76 18.47
N ALA A 19 11.72 -1.41 17.62
CA ALA A 19 12.75 -2.36 18.06
C ALA A 19 13.82 -1.66 18.92
N LYS A 20 14.35 -0.51 18.45
CA LYS A 20 15.36 0.27 19.19
C LYS A 20 14.88 0.68 20.60
N LYS A 21 13.62 1.13 20.74
CA LYS A 21 13.03 1.49 22.04
C LYS A 21 12.95 0.30 23.03
N ARG A 22 13.08 -0.93 22.54
CA ARG A 22 13.01 -2.18 23.33
C ARG A 22 14.36 -2.92 23.40
N GLY A 23 15.45 -2.29 23.02
CA GLY A 23 16.78 -2.94 22.99
C GLY A 23 16.88 -4.08 21.97
N LEU A 24 15.96 -4.17 20.99
CA LEU A 24 15.89 -5.27 20.03
C LEU A 24 16.55 -4.89 18.70
N PRO A 25 17.10 -5.88 17.97
CA PRO A 25 17.58 -5.65 16.61
C PRO A 25 16.44 -5.14 15.70
N GLY A 26 16.72 -4.20 14.80
CA GLY A 26 15.75 -3.57 13.90
C GLY A 26 14.93 -4.59 13.08
N LEU A 27 15.51 -5.76 12.76
CA LEU A 27 14.86 -6.84 12.05
C LEU A 27 13.67 -7.45 12.82
N ARG A 28 13.72 -7.46 14.16
CA ARG A 28 12.58 -7.88 15.01
C ARG A 28 11.39 -6.94 14.88
N GLY A 29 11.66 -5.63 14.72
CA GLY A 29 10.61 -4.66 14.44
C GLY A 29 9.89 -4.94 13.11
N HIS A 30 10.63 -5.27 12.05
CA HIS A 30 10.03 -5.65 10.77
C HIS A 30 9.21 -6.94 10.86
N GLN A 31 9.69 -7.93 11.61
CA GLN A 31 8.94 -9.15 11.86
C GLN A 31 7.61 -8.83 12.56
N LYS A 32 7.66 -8.06 13.65
CA LYS A 32 6.45 -7.68 14.41
C LYS A 32 5.48 -6.86 13.58
N GLY A 33 5.99 -5.93 12.76
CA GLY A 33 5.17 -5.17 11.82
C GLY A 33 4.51 -6.03 10.75
N HIS A 34 5.16 -7.10 10.28
CA HIS A 34 4.56 -8.05 9.35
C HIS A 34 3.43 -8.87 10.00
N GLU A 35 3.59 -9.29 11.26
CA GLU A 35 2.53 -9.94 12.03
C GLU A 35 1.32 -9.00 12.18
N LYS A 36 1.56 -7.76 12.62
CA LYS A 36 0.55 -6.71 12.77
C LYS A 36 -0.22 -6.43 11.48
N PHE A 37 0.45 -6.53 10.33
CA PHE A 37 -0.19 -6.29 9.04
C PHE A 37 -1.34 -7.27 8.77
N LYS A 38 -1.24 -8.52 9.19
CA LYS A 38 -2.31 -9.52 9.06
C LYS A 38 -3.55 -9.13 9.87
N ASP A 39 -3.33 -8.64 11.09
CA ASP A 39 -4.40 -8.15 11.95
C ASP A 39 -5.10 -6.97 11.26
N PHE A 40 -4.33 -6.00 10.77
CA PHE A 40 -4.85 -4.81 10.08
C PHE A 40 -5.71 -5.16 8.86
N LEU A 41 -5.28 -6.11 8.04
CA LEU A 41 -6.08 -6.59 6.91
C LEU A 41 -7.45 -7.10 7.37
N SER A 42 -7.46 -7.94 8.41
CA SER A 42 -8.70 -8.48 8.98
C SER A 42 -9.60 -7.37 9.53
N TRP A 43 -9.03 -6.38 10.23
CA TRP A 43 -9.80 -5.26 10.79
C TRP A 43 -10.43 -4.40 9.69
N CYS A 44 -9.71 -4.14 8.60
CA CYS A 44 -10.22 -3.39 7.46
C CYS A 44 -11.36 -4.12 6.74
N GLN A 45 -11.20 -5.43 6.51
CA GLN A 45 -12.24 -6.27 5.90
C GLN A 45 -13.53 -6.27 6.73
N LYS A 46 -13.42 -6.45 8.06
CA LYS A 46 -14.57 -6.41 8.98
C LYS A 46 -15.32 -5.08 8.95
N ARG A 47 -14.64 -3.98 8.60
CA ARG A 47 -15.22 -2.63 8.52
C ARG A 47 -15.73 -2.24 7.13
N GLY A 48 -15.65 -3.16 6.17
CA GLY A 48 -16.18 -2.93 4.82
C GLY A 48 -15.25 -2.20 3.87
N VAL A 49 -13.98 -1.93 4.25
CA VAL A 49 -12.95 -1.46 3.31
C VAL A 49 -12.76 -2.51 2.23
N LYS A 50 -12.68 -2.08 0.97
CA LYS A 50 -12.59 -3.00 -0.18
C LYS A 50 -11.17 -3.12 -0.74
N ILE A 51 -10.38 -2.07 -0.64
CA ILE A 51 -9.04 -2.01 -1.23
C ILE A 51 -8.05 -1.48 -0.20
N ILE A 52 -6.91 -2.15 -0.07
CA ILE A 52 -5.76 -1.66 0.70
C ILE A 52 -4.53 -1.63 -0.19
N THR A 53 -3.82 -0.50 -0.18
CA THR A 53 -2.49 -0.37 -0.77
C THR A 53 -1.46 -0.06 0.32
N VAL A 54 -0.45 -0.91 0.46
CA VAL A 54 0.54 -0.85 1.55
C VAL A 54 1.92 -0.53 1.04
N PHE A 55 2.60 0.43 1.68
CA PHE A 55 3.99 0.74 1.39
C PHE A 55 4.92 -0.26 2.07
N GLY A 56 5.22 -1.35 1.38
CA GLY A 56 6.08 -2.42 1.91
C GLY A 56 7.57 -2.14 1.80
N PHE A 57 8.03 -1.63 0.63
CA PHE A 57 9.44 -1.34 0.37
C PHE A 57 9.58 -0.27 -0.71
N SER A 58 10.20 0.86 -0.37
CA SER A 58 10.38 1.97 -1.32
C SER A 58 11.61 1.79 -2.21
N THR A 59 11.67 2.58 -3.30
CA THR A 59 12.88 2.68 -4.14
C THR A 59 14.11 3.15 -3.36
N GLU A 60 13.94 3.99 -2.36
CA GLU A 60 15.00 4.52 -1.51
C GLU A 60 15.53 3.47 -0.53
N ASN A 61 14.72 2.46 -0.17
CA ASN A 61 15.12 1.42 0.78
C ASN A 61 16.22 0.49 0.26
N TRP A 62 16.48 0.48 -1.06
CA TRP A 62 17.65 -0.22 -1.60
C TRP A 62 18.97 0.31 -1.09
N LYS A 63 19.02 1.57 -0.58
CA LYS A 63 20.20 2.17 0.05
C LYS A 63 20.47 1.67 1.48
N ARG A 64 19.59 0.86 2.06
CA ARG A 64 19.79 0.25 3.38
C ARG A 64 20.88 -0.81 3.34
N SER A 65 21.34 -1.26 4.51
CA SER A 65 22.34 -2.33 4.59
C SER A 65 21.88 -3.58 3.83
N LYS A 66 22.81 -4.28 3.17
CA LYS A 66 22.52 -5.54 2.46
C LYS A 66 21.83 -6.57 3.36
N LYS A 67 22.20 -6.62 4.65
CA LYS A 67 21.57 -7.51 5.66
C LYS A 67 20.09 -7.19 5.83
N GLU A 68 19.71 -5.92 5.95
CA GLU A 68 18.32 -5.50 6.12
C GLU A 68 17.51 -5.75 4.84
N VAL A 69 18.05 -5.35 3.67
CA VAL A 69 17.40 -5.59 2.36
C VAL A 69 17.11 -7.07 2.14
N ASN A 70 18.13 -7.93 2.32
CA ASN A 70 17.98 -9.37 2.15
C ASN A 70 16.96 -9.97 3.13
N TYR A 71 16.91 -9.47 4.36
CA TYR A 71 15.92 -9.89 5.33
C TYR A 71 14.50 -9.51 4.89
N LEU A 72 14.28 -8.27 4.45
CA LEU A 72 12.97 -7.82 3.98
C LEU A 72 12.50 -8.60 2.74
N MET A 73 13.40 -8.87 1.77
CA MET A 73 13.07 -9.69 0.61
C MET A 73 12.66 -11.12 1.02
N ARG A 74 13.36 -11.72 2.01
CA ARG A 74 12.96 -13.02 2.58
C ARG A 74 11.63 -12.96 3.33
N LEU A 75 11.35 -11.86 4.02
CA LEU A 75 10.09 -11.66 4.72
C LEU A 75 8.91 -11.64 3.73
N PHE A 76 9.04 -10.90 2.61
CA PHE A 76 8.04 -10.90 1.54
C PHE A 76 7.90 -12.29 0.91
N LEU A 77 9.01 -12.94 0.57
CA LEU A 77 9.00 -14.29 -0.01
C LEU A 77 8.25 -15.26 0.90
N ASN A 78 8.61 -15.31 2.18
CA ASN A 78 8.01 -16.21 3.15
C ASN A 78 6.53 -15.89 3.40
N GLY A 79 6.16 -14.61 3.43
CA GLY A 79 4.77 -14.18 3.59
C GLY A 79 3.88 -14.62 2.42
N LEU A 80 4.40 -14.50 1.19
CA LEU A 80 3.66 -14.84 -0.02
C LEU A 80 3.71 -16.33 -0.39
N LYS A 81 4.76 -17.08 0.04
CA LYS A 81 4.94 -18.52 -0.29
C LYS A 81 4.10 -19.44 0.58
N LYS A 82 3.67 -19.02 1.77
CA LYS A 82 2.97 -19.89 2.73
C LYS A 82 1.63 -20.33 2.16
N LYS A 83 1.48 -21.64 1.89
CA LYS A 83 0.22 -22.24 1.40
C LYS A 83 -0.98 -21.80 2.23
N LYS A 84 -0.89 -21.84 3.56
CA LYS A 84 -1.93 -21.39 4.49
C LYS A 84 -2.41 -19.94 4.23
N GLU A 85 -1.51 -19.02 3.86
CA GLU A 85 -1.87 -17.63 3.55
C GLU A 85 -2.54 -17.53 2.17
N ILE A 86 -2.05 -18.29 1.18
CA ILE A 86 -2.66 -18.33 -0.17
C ILE A 86 -4.07 -18.92 -0.07
N ASP A 87 -4.24 -20.01 0.68
CA ASP A 87 -5.56 -20.62 0.90
C ASP A 87 -6.53 -19.67 1.60
N LYS A 88 -6.03 -18.87 2.55
CA LYS A 88 -6.84 -17.79 3.17
C LYS A 88 -7.26 -16.73 2.17
N PHE A 89 -6.34 -16.26 1.31
CA PHE A 89 -6.68 -15.28 0.28
C PHE A 89 -7.75 -15.81 -0.67
N GLN A 90 -7.66 -17.09 -1.06
CA GLN A 90 -8.66 -17.72 -1.91
C GLN A 90 -10.00 -17.84 -1.20
N LYS A 91 -10.04 -18.42 0.00
CA LYS A 91 -11.28 -18.59 0.78
C LYS A 91 -11.98 -17.26 1.08
N SER A 92 -11.21 -16.20 1.35
CA SER A 92 -11.75 -14.86 1.64
C SER A 92 -11.99 -14.01 0.39
N GLY A 93 -11.71 -14.53 -0.81
CA GLY A 93 -11.86 -13.79 -2.06
C GLY A 93 -10.94 -12.58 -2.17
N VAL A 94 -9.71 -12.66 -1.60
CA VAL A 94 -8.72 -11.57 -1.62
C VAL A 94 -7.89 -11.65 -2.90
N LYS A 95 -7.97 -10.61 -3.75
CA LYS A 95 -7.08 -10.39 -4.89
C LYS A 95 -5.79 -9.73 -4.42
N VAL A 96 -4.64 -10.34 -4.71
CA VAL A 96 -3.32 -9.80 -4.37
C VAL A 96 -2.66 -9.25 -5.62
N LYS A 97 -2.15 -8.01 -5.55
CA LYS A 97 -1.37 -7.36 -6.61
C LYS A 97 -0.10 -6.74 -6.01
N ILE A 98 1.01 -6.93 -6.67
CA ILE A 98 2.28 -6.28 -6.30
C ILE A 98 2.56 -5.16 -7.31
N ILE A 99 2.77 -3.94 -6.81
CA ILE A 99 3.12 -2.77 -7.61
C ILE A 99 4.56 -2.34 -7.33
N GLY A 100 5.24 -1.80 -8.36
CA GLY A 100 6.63 -1.35 -8.26
C GLY A 100 7.58 -2.09 -9.21
N GLN A 101 8.88 -1.98 -8.95
CA GLN A 101 9.94 -2.50 -9.81
C GLN A 101 10.13 -4.02 -9.65
N LYS A 102 9.15 -4.82 -10.07
CA LYS A 102 9.19 -6.29 -9.91
C LYS A 102 10.47 -6.92 -10.47
N LYS A 103 11.01 -6.40 -11.59
CA LYS A 103 12.24 -6.91 -12.21
C LYS A 103 13.50 -6.75 -11.34
N LYS A 104 13.51 -5.80 -10.38
CA LYS A 104 14.62 -5.62 -9.43
C LYS A 104 14.59 -6.59 -8.25
N LEU A 105 13.48 -7.27 -8.02
CA LEU A 105 13.34 -8.21 -6.91
C LEU A 105 14.13 -9.50 -7.18
N PRO A 106 14.52 -10.26 -6.13
CA PRO A 106 15.15 -11.57 -6.31
C PRO A 106 14.28 -12.52 -7.13
N LYS A 107 14.87 -13.31 -8.02
CA LYS A 107 14.15 -14.23 -8.92
C LYS A 107 13.14 -15.16 -8.19
N PRO A 108 13.47 -15.76 -7.02
CA PRO A 108 12.50 -16.58 -6.27
C PRO A 108 11.26 -15.76 -5.86
N LEU A 109 11.43 -14.49 -5.44
CA LEU A 109 10.32 -13.62 -5.08
C LEU A 109 9.47 -13.25 -6.29
N GLN A 110 10.09 -12.97 -7.46
CA GLN A 110 9.36 -12.71 -8.70
C GLN A 110 8.46 -13.88 -9.10
N LYS A 111 8.98 -15.13 -9.01
CA LYS A 111 8.20 -16.36 -9.31
C LYS A 111 6.99 -16.49 -8.39
N VAL A 112 7.17 -16.30 -7.08
CA VAL A 112 6.08 -16.40 -6.11
C VAL A 112 5.04 -15.29 -6.32
N ILE A 113 5.48 -14.05 -6.61
CA ILE A 113 4.59 -12.95 -6.94
C ILE A 113 3.70 -13.32 -8.13
N SER A 114 4.29 -13.76 -9.24
CA SER A 114 3.55 -14.14 -10.44
C SER A 114 2.52 -15.24 -10.16
N SER A 115 2.90 -16.25 -9.37
CA SER A 115 2.01 -17.34 -8.96
C SER A 115 0.82 -16.84 -8.13
N VAL A 116 1.08 -16.02 -7.08
CA VAL A 116 0.02 -15.50 -6.20
C VAL A 116 -0.92 -14.57 -6.95
N GLU A 117 -0.40 -13.67 -7.78
CA GLU A 117 -1.21 -12.78 -8.61
C GLU A 117 -2.12 -13.58 -9.56
N LYS A 118 -1.59 -14.63 -10.21
CA LYS A 118 -2.38 -15.52 -11.08
C LYS A 118 -3.47 -16.25 -10.30
N LEU A 119 -3.12 -16.89 -9.20
CA LEU A 119 -4.03 -17.67 -8.37
C LEU A 119 -5.18 -16.81 -7.82
N THR A 120 -4.91 -15.56 -7.44
CA THR A 120 -5.92 -14.67 -6.83
C THR A 120 -6.59 -13.71 -7.81
N SER A 121 -6.29 -13.82 -9.11
CA SER A 121 -6.72 -12.86 -10.14
C SER A 121 -8.24 -12.70 -10.24
N GLN A 122 -8.98 -13.79 -10.04
CA GLN A 122 -10.45 -13.83 -10.13
C GLN A 122 -11.16 -13.44 -8.84
N ASN A 123 -10.44 -13.25 -7.74
CA ASN A 123 -11.02 -12.85 -6.46
C ASN A 123 -11.53 -11.41 -6.53
N LYS A 124 -12.70 -11.14 -5.91
CA LYS A 124 -13.43 -9.86 -6.04
C LYS A 124 -13.86 -9.24 -4.69
N ASN A 125 -13.74 -9.97 -3.57
CA ASN A 125 -14.28 -9.50 -2.30
C ASN A 125 -13.44 -8.39 -1.67
N PHE A 126 -12.11 -8.46 -1.87
CA PHE A 126 -11.16 -7.53 -1.30
C PHE A 126 -9.89 -7.48 -2.15
N GLN A 127 -9.28 -6.32 -2.29
CA GLN A 127 -8.02 -6.18 -3.02
C GLN A 127 -6.90 -5.70 -2.12
N LEU A 128 -5.79 -6.44 -2.11
CA LEU A 128 -4.54 -6.10 -1.44
C LEU A 128 -3.47 -5.75 -2.47
N ASN A 129 -3.01 -4.51 -2.47
CA ASN A 129 -1.87 -4.07 -3.27
C ASN A 129 -0.66 -3.90 -2.34
N LEU A 130 0.43 -4.60 -2.62
CA LEU A 130 1.70 -4.44 -1.92
C LEU A 130 2.67 -3.66 -2.80
N ALA A 131 3.06 -2.47 -2.37
CA ALA A 131 4.07 -1.66 -3.03
C ALA A 131 5.46 -2.12 -2.60
N VAL A 132 6.18 -2.77 -3.51
CA VAL A 132 7.53 -3.32 -3.27
C VAL A 132 8.49 -2.81 -4.33
N SER A 133 9.58 -2.17 -3.90
CA SER A 133 10.47 -1.40 -4.77
C SER A 133 9.69 -0.33 -5.56
N TYR A 134 8.82 0.38 -4.85
CA TYR A 134 7.93 1.39 -5.41
C TYR A 134 8.38 2.82 -5.03
N GLY A 135 8.14 3.76 -5.94
CA GLY A 135 8.26 5.20 -5.70
C GLY A 135 7.35 5.95 -6.66
N GLY A 136 6.63 6.98 -6.20
CA GLY A 136 5.67 7.71 -7.02
C GLY A 136 6.33 8.42 -8.21
N ARG A 137 7.49 9.03 -8.00
CA ARG A 137 8.27 9.64 -9.09
C ARG A 137 8.69 8.60 -10.14
N TRP A 138 9.10 7.41 -9.69
CA TRP A 138 9.42 6.30 -10.60
C TRP A 138 8.18 5.87 -11.38
N ASP A 139 7.04 5.72 -10.73
CA ASP A 139 5.79 5.25 -11.34
C ASP A 139 5.32 6.22 -12.44
N ILE A 140 5.30 7.53 -12.14
CA ILE A 140 4.98 8.57 -13.13
C ILE A 140 5.95 8.52 -14.30
N LEU A 141 7.26 8.45 -14.04
CA LEU A 141 8.26 8.37 -15.10
C LEU A 141 8.10 7.13 -15.98
N GLN A 142 7.72 5.97 -15.41
CA GLN A 142 7.43 4.77 -16.21
C GLN A 142 6.17 4.95 -17.07
N ALA A 143 5.14 5.60 -16.56
CA ALA A 143 3.93 5.92 -17.33
C ALA A 143 4.27 6.82 -18.53
N VAL A 144 5.03 7.90 -18.30
CA VAL A 144 5.49 8.80 -19.37
C VAL A 144 6.32 8.05 -20.42
N LYS A 145 7.27 7.21 -20.00
CA LYS A 145 8.07 6.40 -20.95
C LYS A 145 7.19 5.49 -21.82
N LYS A 146 6.16 4.86 -21.25
CA LYS A 146 5.23 4.03 -22.03
C LYS A 146 4.41 4.85 -23.04
N ILE A 147 3.98 6.06 -22.68
CA ILE A 147 3.26 6.99 -23.55
C ILE A 147 4.14 7.34 -24.76
N VAL A 148 5.40 7.73 -24.51
CA VAL A 148 6.38 8.03 -25.56
C VAL A 148 6.66 6.82 -26.46
N GLN A 149 6.91 5.64 -25.87
CA GLN A 149 7.14 4.41 -26.61
C GLN A 149 5.97 4.02 -27.50
N LYS A 150 4.74 4.32 -27.10
CA LYS A 150 3.53 4.11 -27.90
C LYS A 150 3.27 5.20 -28.93
N LYS A 151 4.15 6.20 -29.02
CA LYS A 151 4.04 7.36 -29.95
C LYS A 151 2.67 8.07 -29.83
N ILE A 152 2.16 8.21 -28.61
CA ILE A 152 0.87 8.86 -28.36
C ILE A 152 1.05 10.38 -28.57
N PRO A 153 0.26 11.02 -29.46
CA PRO A 153 0.35 12.48 -29.71
C PRO A 153 0.07 13.28 -28.44
N SER A 154 0.78 14.39 -28.26
CA SER A 154 0.66 15.24 -27.05
C SER A 154 -0.79 15.69 -26.77
N GLY A 155 -1.55 16.04 -27.81
CA GLY A 155 -2.96 16.43 -27.65
C GLY A 155 -3.91 15.31 -27.19
N LYS A 156 -3.46 14.05 -27.16
CA LYS A 156 -4.22 12.90 -26.61
C LYS A 156 -3.79 12.53 -25.21
N ILE A 157 -2.82 13.23 -24.62
CA ILE A 157 -2.35 12.95 -23.25
C ILE A 157 -3.27 13.64 -22.27
N THR A 158 -4.09 12.87 -21.57
CA THR A 158 -5.01 13.30 -20.50
C THR A 158 -4.59 12.67 -19.17
N GLU A 159 -5.18 13.14 -18.06
CA GLU A 159 -4.99 12.53 -16.74
C GLU A 159 -5.43 11.06 -16.73
N ASP A 160 -6.54 10.75 -17.39
CA ASP A 160 -7.05 9.36 -17.48
C ASP A 160 -6.11 8.47 -18.28
N LEU A 161 -5.54 9.00 -19.37
CA LEU A 161 -4.53 8.26 -20.12
C LEU A 161 -3.31 7.99 -19.24
N LEU A 162 -2.80 8.99 -18.53
CA LEU A 162 -1.68 8.81 -17.60
C LEU A 162 -2.02 7.78 -16.51
N ASN A 163 -3.20 7.87 -15.91
CA ASN A 163 -3.71 6.91 -14.93
C ASN A 163 -3.68 5.47 -15.46
N SER A 164 -4.03 5.27 -16.74
CA SER A 164 -4.04 3.95 -17.36
C SER A 164 -2.65 3.31 -17.52
N PHE A 165 -1.59 4.09 -17.44
CA PHE A 165 -0.19 3.64 -17.54
C PHE A 165 0.52 3.49 -16.20
N LEU A 166 -0.05 4.02 -15.09
CA LEU A 166 0.50 3.87 -13.75
C LEU A 166 0.40 2.43 -13.25
N SER A 167 1.21 2.08 -12.25
CA SER A 167 1.18 0.75 -11.61
C SER A 167 -0.17 0.43 -10.94
N THR A 168 -0.95 1.46 -10.67
CA THR A 168 -2.28 1.40 -10.04
C THR A 168 -3.43 1.45 -11.04
N ALA A 169 -3.14 1.33 -12.34
CA ALA A 169 -4.16 1.33 -13.38
C ALA A 169 -5.32 0.38 -13.05
N GLY A 170 -6.56 0.90 -13.22
CA GLY A 170 -7.79 0.17 -12.91
C GLY A 170 -8.18 0.18 -11.42
N LEU A 171 -7.42 0.85 -10.55
CA LEU A 171 -7.81 1.08 -9.17
C LEU A 171 -8.47 2.46 -9.02
N PRO A 172 -9.48 2.60 -8.14
CA PRO A 172 -9.96 3.91 -7.74
C PRO A 172 -8.87 4.66 -6.97
N ALA A 173 -8.91 5.99 -7.03
CA ALA A 173 -8.06 6.84 -6.19
C ALA A 173 -8.23 6.47 -4.71
N PRO A 174 -7.17 6.56 -3.89
CA PRO A 174 -7.29 6.32 -2.46
C PRO A 174 -8.21 7.35 -1.78
N ASP A 175 -9.06 6.90 -0.87
CA ASP A 175 -9.90 7.77 -0.07
C ASP A 175 -9.18 8.26 1.18
N LEU A 176 -8.46 7.35 1.86
CA LEU A 176 -7.80 7.61 3.13
C LEU A 176 -6.37 7.08 3.12
N VAL A 177 -5.42 7.93 3.48
CA VAL A 177 -4.02 7.58 3.75
C VAL A 177 -3.80 7.54 5.25
N ILE A 178 -3.45 6.38 5.79
CA ILE A 178 -3.08 6.18 7.20
C ILE A 178 -1.56 6.02 7.28
N ARG A 179 -0.88 6.89 8.02
CA ARG A 179 0.54 6.74 8.31
C ARG A 179 0.78 6.60 9.81
N ALA A 180 1.32 5.45 10.21
CA ALA A 180 1.80 5.21 11.57
C ALA A 180 3.21 5.82 11.75
N GLY A 181 3.66 5.97 13.01
CA GLY A 181 5.02 6.34 13.33
C GLY A 181 5.28 7.83 13.53
N GLY A 182 4.25 8.69 13.53
CA GLY A 182 4.36 10.12 13.84
C GLY A 182 4.90 11.02 12.72
N GLU A 183 5.29 10.44 11.58
CA GLU A 183 5.82 11.19 10.45
C GLU A 183 4.69 11.74 9.57
N ARG A 184 4.76 13.02 9.18
CA ARG A 184 3.72 13.73 8.42
C ARG A 184 4.20 14.07 7.02
N ARG A 185 4.43 13.07 6.17
CA ARG A 185 4.91 13.22 4.79
C ARG A 185 4.56 11.99 3.95
N PHE A 186 4.51 12.13 2.62
CA PHE A 186 4.22 11.04 1.67
C PHE A 186 5.43 10.15 1.35
N SER A 187 6.64 10.61 1.58
CA SER A 187 7.89 9.86 1.31
C SER A 187 7.89 9.18 -0.07
N ASN A 188 7.49 9.91 -1.10
CA ASN A 188 7.45 9.42 -2.49
C ASN A 188 6.48 8.24 -2.73
N PHE A 189 5.40 8.11 -1.94
CA PHE A 189 4.40 7.06 -2.13
C PHE A 189 3.12 7.61 -2.73
N LEU A 190 2.63 6.99 -3.83
CA LEU A 190 1.37 7.28 -4.52
C LEU A 190 1.11 8.79 -4.74
N LEU A 191 2.15 9.55 -5.17
CA LEU A 191 2.10 11.01 -5.26
C LEU A 191 0.98 11.51 -6.18
N TRP A 192 0.77 10.84 -7.30
CA TRP A 192 -0.29 11.16 -8.25
C TRP A 192 -1.65 10.73 -7.73
N GLN A 193 -1.75 9.49 -7.27
CA GLN A 193 -3.00 8.85 -6.91
C GLN A 193 -3.65 9.44 -5.66
N ALA A 194 -2.83 9.93 -4.71
CA ALA A 194 -3.28 10.42 -3.40
C ALA A 194 -3.57 11.93 -3.36
N ALA A 195 -3.66 12.60 -4.52
CA ALA A 195 -3.83 14.05 -4.61
C ALA A 195 -5.04 14.58 -3.82
N TYR A 196 -6.13 13.83 -3.78
CA TYR A 196 -7.37 14.17 -3.07
C TYR A 196 -7.70 13.24 -1.91
N SER A 197 -6.72 12.46 -1.45
CA SER A 197 -6.92 11.55 -0.31
C SER A 197 -6.96 12.32 1.00
N GLU A 198 -7.82 11.89 1.91
CA GLU A 198 -7.77 12.33 3.30
C GLU A 198 -6.56 11.73 4.01
N LEU A 199 -5.92 12.50 4.90
CA LEU A 199 -4.68 12.10 5.56
C LEU A 199 -4.90 11.92 7.06
N TYR A 200 -4.51 10.76 7.58
CA TYR A 200 -4.51 10.47 9.01
C TYR A 200 -3.11 10.05 9.47
N PHE A 201 -2.52 10.83 10.37
CA PHE A 201 -1.19 10.60 10.94
C PHE A 201 -1.30 10.10 12.37
N SER A 202 -0.93 8.84 12.61
CA SER A 202 -0.89 8.26 13.95
C SER A 202 0.50 8.44 14.59
N PRO A 203 0.60 8.92 15.84
CA PRO A 203 1.87 8.99 16.55
C PRO A 203 2.41 7.61 16.95
N LYS A 204 1.57 6.57 16.97
CA LYS A 204 1.98 5.22 17.33
C LYS A 204 2.88 4.59 16.28
N LEU A 205 3.94 3.94 16.74
CA LEU A 205 4.78 3.12 15.89
C LEU A 205 3.98 1.91 15.36
N TRP A 206 4.20 1.52 14.11
CA TRP A 206 3.39 0.51 13.45
C TRP A 206 3.18 -0.80 14.24
N PRO A 207 4.19 -1.43 14.88
CA PRO A 207 3.97 -2.64 15.65
C PRO A 207 3.01 -2.49 16.85
N ASP A 208 2.86 -1.26 17.37
CA ASP A 208 1.96 -0.94 18.48
C ASP A 208 0.58 -0.41 18.01
N PHE A 209 0.37 -0.31 16.69
CA PHE A 209 -0.92 0.11 16.13
C PHE A 209 -1.99 -0.92 16.43
N THR A 210 -3.15 -0.48 16.89
CA THR A 210 -4.24 -1.34 17.34
C THR A 210 -5.50 -1.18 16.49
N GLU A 211 -6.44 -2.09 16.67
CA GLU A 211 -7.77 -1.99 16.08
C GLU A 211 -8.47 -0.68 16.43
N LYS A 212 -8.37 -0.23 17.69
CA LYS A 212 -8.89 1.07 18.15
C LYS A 212 -8.25 2.27 17.40
N ASP A 213 -7.01 2.15 16.97
CA ASP A 213 -6.35 3.23 16.21
C ASP A 213 -6.87 3.28 14.76
N LEU A 214 -7.21 2.14 14.17
CA LEU A 214 -7.93 2.09 12.90
C LEU A 214 -9.32 2.73 13.06
N ASP A 215 -10.06 2.39 14.11
CA ASP A 215 -11.39 2.98 14.37
C ASP A 215 -11.32 4.50 14.51
N LYS A 216 -10.30 5.04 15.17
CA LYS A 216 -10.06 6.49 15.24
C LYS A 216 -9.83 7.09 13.85
N ALA A 217 -9.01 6.46 13.01
CA ALA A 217 -8.75 6.93 11.65
C ALA A 217 -10.04 6.92 10.79
N LEU A 218 -10.83 5.86 10.89
CA LEU A 218 -12.10 5.76 10.16
C LEU A 218 -13.16 6.73 10.70
N LYS A 219 -13.20 6.99 11.99
CA LYS A 219 -14.09 7.98 12.58
C LYS A 219 -13.72 9.40 12.13
N ASP A 220 -12.44 9.73 12.16
CA ASP A 220 -11.92 11.01 11.65
C ASP A 220 -12.30 11.20 10.16
N TYR A 221 -12.05 10.19 9.31
CA TYR A 221 -12.46 10.21 7.91
C TYR A 221 -13.97 10.43 7.73
N ASN A 222 -14.80 9.75 8.51
CA ASN A 222 -16.26 9.84 8.43
C ASN A 222 -16.82 11.22 8.82
N GLN A 223 -16.05 12.02 9.55
CA GLN A 223 -16.43 13.39 9.97
C GLN A 223 -16.03 14.45 8.94
N ARG A 224 -15.18 14.09 7.96
CA ARG A 224 -14.69 15.04 6.95
C ARG A 224 -15.63 15.16 5.76
N GLN A 225 -15.73 16.38 5.22
CA GLN A 225 -16.44 16.66 3.97
C GLN A 225 -15.45 16.77 2.82
N ARG A 226 -15.53 15.87 1.86
CA ARG A 226 -14.69 15.89 0.65
C ARG A 226 -15.35 16.79 -0.40
N ARG A 227 -14.80 17.98 -0.63
CA ARG A 227 -15.39 18.98 -1.53
C ARG A 227 -14.87 18.89 -2.97
N PHE A 228 -13.72 18.29 -3.22
CA PHE A 228 -13.08 18.19 -4.55
C PHE A 228 -13.02 19.51 -5.34
N GLY A 229 -12.87 20.64 -4.64
CA GLY A 229 -12.85 21.99 -5.24
C GLY A 229 -14.22 22.57 -5.61
N GLY A 230 -15.33 21.88 -5.34
CA GLY A 230 -16.68 22.35 -5.64
C GLY A 230 -17.34 23.07 -4.46
N ASP A 231 -18.24 24.02 -4.78
CA ASP A 231 -19.12 24.64 -3.79
C ASP A 231 -20.26 23.69 -3.43
N HIS A 232 -20.36 23.30 -2.16
CA HIS A 232 -21.58 22.67 -1.67
C HIS A 232 -22.58 23.73 -1.30
N LYS A 233 -23.72 23.79 -2.01
CA LYS A 233 -24.89 24.50 -1.49
C LYS A 233 -25.17 23.94 -0.10
N ARG A 234 -25.14 24.82 0.92
CA ARG A 234 -25.62 24.50 2.27
C ARG A 234 -27.10 24.16 2.13
N THR A 235 -27.46 22.88 2.26
CA THR A 235 -28.83 22.43 2.52
C THR A 235 -29.05 22.45 4.00
#